data_e584bbd6f5e8ef76c2c6e254b1bdd347
#
_entry.id   e584bbd6f5e8ef76c2c6e254b1bdd347
#
_cell.length_a   1.000
_cell.length_b   1.000
_cell.length_c   1.000
_cell.angle_alpha   90.00
_cell.angle_beta   90.00
_cell.angle_gamma   90.00
#
_symmetry.space_group_name_H-M   'P 1'
#
loop_
_entity.id
_entity.type
_entity.pdbx_description
1 polymer ?
#
loop_
_entity_poly.entity_id
_entity_poly.type
_entity_poly.pdbx_seq_one_letter_code
_entity_poly.pdbx_strand_id
1 'polypeptide(L)'
;MTYRTTYEIQAVEIAVHLFGRFAFVSLFFFVILQIDNLANCIMTITELIQGQGTAFSFEVLPPKKGEGIEELERTVETLLPYGPKYINITTHHSEPVYKRLDNGLVEVEMVRRRPGTVAVAAALQYKYNIPIVPHILCSGFTKEETEYVLLDLQFLGISNVLLLRGDRNPNDAMFRAEPDGHQHTTELQEQVNRFNEGFFVNGDPIPSPGVPFSYGVAGYPEKHDEAPNIETDIAWFKKKVTGGATYGVTQMFFDNSKYFTFVERVRQEGIDVPIIPGIKPITSQKQLTSIPRSFHCDIPEEFTREMMKAETKEAQFQVGVEWAVAQCKELMRAGVPSIHFYTTGQARSVNEVAKQIY
;
A
#
# COMPACT_ATOMS: atom_id res chain seq x y z
N MET A 1 24.37 -10.96 -15.87
CA MET A 1 25.47 -10.65 -14.93
C MET A 1 26.68 -9.94 -15.60
N THR A 2 26.94 -10.11 -16.88
CA THR A 2 28.15 -9.61 -17.57
C THR A 2 28.07 -8.15 -18.05
N TYR A 3 26.89 -7.58 -18.27
CA TYR A 3 26.75 -6.17 -18.71
C TYR A 3 26.89 -5.15 -17.58
N ARG A 4 26.51 -5.50 -16.37
CA ARG A 4 26.55 -4.62 -15.18
C ARG A 4 27.99 -4.28 -14.76
N THR A 5 28.87 -5.24 -14.76
CA THR A 5 30.31 -5.08 -14.41
C THR A 5 31.08 -4.19 -15.38
N THR A 6 30.73 -4.15 -16.64
CA THR A 6 31.45 -3.36 -17.65
C THR A 6 31.18 -1.87 -17.53
N TYR A 7 29.93 -1.47 -17.26
CA TYR A 7 29.58 -0.05 -17.06
C TYR A 7 30.10 0.51 -15.72
N GLU A 8 30.12 -0.31 -14.68
CA GLU A 8 30.66 0.07 -13.36
C GLU A 8 32.18 0.32 -13.46
N ILE A 9 32.91 -0.53 -14.16
CA ILE A 9 34.36 -0.38 -14.37
C ILE A 9 34.68 0.84 -15.23
N GLN A 10 33.94 1.09 -16.31
CA GLN A 10 34.16 2.26 -17.14
C GLN A 10 33.84 3.57 -16.44
N ALA A 11 32.78 3.63 -15.64
CA ALA A 11 32.43 4.82 -14.84
C ALA A 11 33.52 5.13 -13.80
N VAL A 12 34.08 4.10 -13.17
CA VAL A 12 35.18 4.23 -12.21
C VAL A 12 36.46 4.70 -12.88
N GLU A 13 36.82 4.18 -14.05
CA GLU A 13 38.04 4.60 -14.80
C GLU A 13 37.95 6.04 -15.28
N ILE A 14 36.78 6.48 -15.74
CA ILE A 14 36.55 7.88 -16.18
C ILE A 14 36.63 8.84 -14.98
N ALA A 15 36.07 8.46 -13.82
CA ALA A 15 36.13 9.27 -12.63
C ALA A 15 37.56 9.40 -12.05
N VAL A 16 38.34 8.35 -12.07
CA VAL A 16 39.77 8.36 -11.63
C VAL A 16 40.61 9.29 -12.51
N HIS A 17 40.33 9.36 -13.79
CA HIS A 17 41.11 10.18 -14.73
C HIS A 17 40.76 11.66 -14.71
N LEU A 18 39.50 12.01 -14.35
CA LEU A 18 38.99 13.39 -14.38
C LEU A 18 39.12 14.13 -13.03
N PHE A 19 39.22 13.42 -11.92
CA PHE A 19 39.20 14.04 -10.59
C PHE A 19 40.24 13.43 -9.66
N GLY A 20 41.12 14.23 -9.07
CA GLY A 20 42.12 13.75 -8.09
C GLY A 20 41.52 12.99 -6.89
N ARG A 21 42.36 12.24 -6.15
CA ARG A 21 42.00 11.24 -5.13
C ARG A 21 40.89 11.62 -4.14
N PHE A 22 40.72 12.89 -3.78
CA PHE A 22 39.68 13.35 -2.82
C PHE A 22 38.31 13.51 -3.46
N ALA A 23 38.22 13.98 -4.69
CA ALA A 23 36.97 14.10 -5.44
C ALA A 23 36.46 12.70 -5.87
N PHE A 24 37.37 11.73 -6.06
CA PHE A 24 37.07 10.35 -6.40
C PHE A 24 36.29 9.61 -5.30
N VAL A 25 36.71 9.75 -4.03
CA VAL A 25 36.02 9.10 -2.90
C VAL A 25 34.61 9.64 -2.74
N SER A 26 34.42 10.95 -2.88
CA SER A 26 33.10 11.58 -2.78
C SER A 26 32.20 11.22 -3.98
N LEU A 27 32.74 11.20 -5.20
CA LEU A 27 32.00 10.80 -6.39
C LEU A 27 31.69 9.29 -6.39
N PHE A 28 32.63 8.45 -5.92
CA PHE A 28 32.45 7.01 -5.77
C PHE A 28 31.33 6.68 -4.77
N PHE A 29 31.32 7.35 -3.61
CA PHE A 29 30.22 7.22 -2.64
C PHE A 29 28.89 7.73 -3.20
N PHE A 30 28.90 8.84 -3.97
CA PHE A 30 27.71 9.37 -4.60
C PHE A 30 27.16 8.41 -5.69
N VAL A 31 28.04 7.84 -6.52
CA VAL A 31 27.68 6.88 -7.56
C VAL A 31 27.19 5.57 -6.96
N ILE A 32 27.82 5.06 -5.89
CA ILE A 32 27.34 3.85 -5.17
C ILE A 32 25.96 4.13 -4.55
N LEU A 33 25.77 5.27 -3.86
CA LEU A 33 24.47 5.67 -3.34
C LEU A 33 23.39 5.77 -4.43
N GLN A 34 23.73 6.28 -5.61
CA GLN A 34 22.80 6.33 -6.74
C GLN A 34 22.48 4.94 -7.31
N ILE A 35 23.48 4.05 -7.38
CA ILE A 35 23.30 2.67 -7.85
C ILE A 35 22.46 1.86 -6.84
N ASP A 36 22.75 1.97 -5.54
CA ASP A 36 21.98 1.30 -4.48
C ASP A 36 20.54 1.80 -4.44
N ASN A 37 20.33 3.08 -4.65
CA ASN A 37 19.03 3.71 -4.71
C ASN A 37 18.21 3.26 -5.93
N LEU A 38 18.82 3.20 -7.12
CA LEU A 38 18.19 2.65 -8.33
C LEU A 38 17.89 1.14 -8.18
N ALA A 39 18.77 0.40 -7.51
CA ALA A 39 18.57 -1.02 -7.24
C ALA A 39 17.37 -1.25 -6.32
N ASN A 40 17.19 -0.44 -5.28
CA ASN A 40 16.05 -0.56 -4.37
C ASN A 40 14.70 -0.31 -5.06
N CYS A 41 14.62 0.62 -6.03
CA CYS A 41 13.38 0.89 -6.77
C CYS A 41 12.97 -0.26 -7.71
N ILE A 42 13.90 -1.16 -8.07
CA ILE A 42 13.64 -2.32 -8.93
C ILE A 42 13.35 -3.60 -8.11
N MET A 43 13.71 -3.61 -6.81
CA MET A 43 13.46 -4.77 -5.94
C MET A 43 11.96 -4.94 -5.69
N THR A 44 11.52 -6.19 -5.64
CA THR A 44 10.16 -6.53 -5.22
C THR A 44 9.97 -6.27 -3.72
N ILE A 45 8.71 -6.08 -3.30
CA ILE A 45 8.41 -5.90 -1.86
C ILE A 45 8.89 -7.08 -1.03
N THR A 46 8.77 -8.29 -1.56
CA THR A 46 9.28 -9.50 -0.88
C THR A 46 10.79 -9.49 -0.66
N GLU A 47 11.56 -8.97 -1.61
CA GLU A 47 13.02 -8.79 -1.46
C GLU A 47 13.35 -7.68 -0.46
N LEU A 48 12.61 -6.55 -0.50
CA LEU A 48 12.82 -5.41 0.39
C LEU A 48 12.58 -5.72 1.88
N ILE A 49 11.64 -6.62 2.17
CA ILE A 49 11.31 -7.03 3.55
C ILE A 49 12.08 -8.27 4.02
N GLN A 50 12.93 -8.86 3.19
CA GLN A 50 13.86 -9.91 3.60
C GLN A 50 15.00 -9.29 4.40
N GLY A 51 15.29 -9.83 5.57
CA GLY A 51 16.40 -9.36 6.41
C GLY A 51 16.19 -9.67 7.88
N GLN A 52 17.06 -9.13 8.71
CA GLN A 52 16.91 -9.23 10.15
C GLN A 52 16.00 -8.09 10.65
N GLY A 53 15.02 -8.47 11.48
CA GLY A 53 14.07 -7.56 12.09
C GLY A 53 12.80 -7.35 11.25
N THR A 54 11.87 -6.60 11.82
CA THR A 54 10.58 -6.28 11.20
C THR A 54 10.69 -4.98 10.41
N ALA A 55 10.41 -5.02 9.12
CA ALA A 55 10.46 -3.85 8.25
C ALA A 55 9.32 -2.86 8.59
N PHE A 56 9.59 -1.57 8.35
CA PHE A 56 8.61 -0.49 8.48
C PHE A 56 8.08 -0.08 7.11
N SER A 57 6.77 0.05 6.97
CA SER A 57 6.11 0.62 5.81
C SER A 57 4.82 1.34 6.22
N PHE A 58 4.36 2.23 5.38
CA PHE A 58 3.10 2.94 5.62
C PHE A 58 2.41 3.34 4.32
N GLU A 59 1.12 3.65 4.42
CA GLU A 59 0.39 4.22 3.31
C GLU A 59 0.09 5.70 3.54
N VAL A 60 -0.03 6.43 2.42
CA VAL A 60 -0.44 7.83 2.40
C VAL A 60 -1.63 8.04 1.48
N LEU A 61 -2.41 9.08 1.79
CA LEU A 61 -3.53 9.53 0.99
C LEU A 61 -3.07 10.65 0.05
N PRO A 62 -3.38 10.62 -1.26
CA PRO A 62 -3.23 11.79 -2.11
C PRO A 62 -3.95 13.01 -1.52
N PRO A 63 -3.43 14.24 -1.70
CA PRO A 63 -4.10 15.45 -1.20
C PRO A 63 -5.47 15.62 -1.85
N LYS A 64 -6.33 16.45 -1.26
CA LYS A 64 -7.60 16.76 -1.90
C LYS A 64 -7.39 17.67 -3.10
N LYS A 65 -8.36 17.67 -4.01
CA LYS A 65 -8.36 18.56 -5.18
C LYS A 65 -8.26 20.02 -4.75
N GLY A 66 -7.22 20.71 -5.22
CA GLY A 66 -6.94 22.11 -4.88
C GLY A 66 -6.02 22.30 -3.66
N GLU A 67 -5.68 21.23 -2.92
CA GLU A 67 -4.62 21.26 -1.91
C GLU A 67 -3.26 21.00 -2.58
N GLY A 68 -2.19 21.56 -2.00
CA GLY A 68 -0.81 21.29 -2.41
C GLY A 68 -0.32 19.93 -1.91
N ILE A 69 0.91 19.58 -2.32
CA ILE A 69 1.57 18.33 -1.93
C ILE A 69 2.24 18.41 -0.55
N GLU A 70 2.35 19.60 0.03
CA GLU A 70 3.17 19.88 1.22
C GLU A 70 2.71 19.13 2.48
N GLU A 71 1.39 18.87 2.62
CA GLU A 71 0.88 18.09 3.77
C GLU A 71 1.24 16.62 3.64
N LEU A 72 1.18 16.09 2.41
CA LEU A 72 1.60 14.74 2.11
C LEU A 72 3.11 14.56 2.34
N GLU A 73 3.91 15.52 1.87
CA GLU A 73 5.35 15.53 2.08
C GLU A 73 5.70 15.59 3.57
N ARG A 74 5.03 16.45 4.35
CA ARG A 74 5.17 16.49 5.80
C ARG A 74 4.90 15.14 6.47
N THR A 75 3.85 14.44 6.01
CA THR A 75 3.53 13.10 6.52
C THR A 75 4.67 12.13 6.24
N VAL A 76 5.21 12.12 5.01
CA VAL A 76 6.34 11.28 4.64
C VAL A 76 7.58 11.66 5.44
N GLU A 77 7.98 12.94 5.45
CA GLU A 77 9.18 13.43 6.12
C GLU A 77 9.18 13.13 7.63
N THR A 78 8.02 13.16 8.27
CA THR A 78 7.86 12.78 9.68
C THR A 78 8.21 11.32 9.94
N LEU A 79 7.99 10.42 8.96
CA LEU A 79 8.16 8.97 9.10
C LEU A 79 9.48 8.45 8.48
N LEU A 80 10.18 9.25 7.67
CA LEU A 80 11.48 8.88 7.09
C LEU A 80 12.53 8.41 8.10
N PRO A 81 12.66 9.00 9.31
CA PRO A 81 13.68 8.59 10.28
C PRO A 81 13.61 7.12 10.69
N TYR A 82 12.46 6.46 10.49
CA TYR A 82 12.28 5.04 10.82
C TYR A 82 12.66 4.09 9.67
N GLY A 83 13.22 4.61 8.58
CA GLY A 83 13.74 3.83 7.45
C GLY A 83 12.66 3.00 6.72
N PRO A 84 11.57 3.61 6.23
CA PRO A 84 10.52 2.88 5.52
C PRO A 84 11.10 2.14 4.32
N LYS A 85 10.75 0.87 4.18
CA LYS A 85 11.20 0.05 3.04
C LYS A 85 10.44 0.36 1.77
N TYR A 86 9.19 0.76 1.90
CA TYR A 86 8.32 1.22 0.81
C TYR A 86 7.16 2.06 1.36
N ILE A 87 6.54 2.82 0.47
CA ILE A 87 5.38 3.67 0.80
C ILE A 87 4.24 3.32 -0.15
N ASN A 88 3.08 2.98 0.39
CA ASN A 88 1.87 2.79 -0.40
C ASN A 88 1.15 4.11 -0.63
N ILE A 89 0.52 4.23 -1.81
CA ILE A 89 -0.35 5.36 -2.13
C ILE A 89 -1.73 4.84 -2.48
N THR A 90 -2.72 5.29 -1.72
CA THR A 90 -4.11 4.91 -1.97
C THR A 90 -4.63 5.53 -3.28
N THR A 91 -5.50 4.81 -3.96
CA THR A 91 -6.20 5.31 -5.15
C THR A 91 -7.64 5.62 -4.79
N HIS A 92 -8.16 6.71 -5.33
CA HIS A 92 -9.54 7.14 -5.15
C HIS A 92 -10.16 7.41 -6.51
N HIS A 93 -11.29 6.76 -6.76
CA HIS A 93 -12.10 6.97 -7.94
C HIS A 93 -13.05 8.16 -7.79
N SER A 94 -13.80 8.48 -8.83
CA SER A 94 -14.87 9.48 -8.78
C SER A 94 -16.02 8.98 -7.91
N GLU A 95 -16.59 9.88 -7.11
CA GLU A 95 -17.71 9.59 -6.22
C GLU A 95 -18.97 10.28 -6.72
N PRO A 96 -20.16 9.64 -6.63
CA PRO A 96 -21.41 10.29 -6.99
C PRO A 96 -21.77 11.37 -5.95
N VAL A 97 -22.02 12.57 -6.44
CA VAL A 97 -22.57 13.68 -5.65
C VAL A 97 -24.00 13.90 -6.08
N TYR A 98 -24.92 13.86 -5.14
CA TYR A 98 -26.36 14.00 -5.37
C TYR A 98 -26.78 15.45 -5.11
N LYS A 99 -27.23 16.14 -6.15
CA LYS A 99 -27.72 17.52 -6.06
C LYS A 99 -29.22 17.53 -6.28
N ARG A 100 -29.99 17.98 -5.28
CA ARG A 100 -31.42 18.12 -5.41
C ARG A 100 -31.75 19.39 -6.21
N LEU A 101 -32.51 19.25 -7.27
CA LEU A 101 -32.98 20.35 -8.11
C LEU A 101 -34.30 20.91 -7.59
N ASP A 102 -34.62 22.15 -7.96
CA ASP A 102 -35.84 22.84 -7.55
C ASP A 102 -37.13 22.14 -8.03
N ASN A 103 -37.04 21.37 -9.12
CA ASN A 103 -38.13 20.56 -9.66
C ASN A 103 -38.34 19.22 -8.93
N GLY A 104 -37.59 18.98 -7.84
CA GLY A 104 -37.64 17.74 -7.05
C GLY A 104 -36.84 16.56 -7.60
N LEU A 105 -36.22 16.69 -8.76
CA LEU A 105 -35.29 15.68 -9.31
C LEU A 105 -33.95 15.73 -8.60
N VAL A 106 -33.22 14.63 -8.71
CA VAL A 106 -31.84 14.52 -8.19
C VAL A 106 -30.90 14.40 -9.39
N GLU A 107 -30.02 15.39 -9.52
CA GLU A 107 -28.88 15.32 -10.45
C GLU A 107 -27.76 14.53 -9.81
N VAL A 108 -27.14 13.62 -10.54
CA VAL A 108 -25.99 12.86 -10.09
C VAL A 108 -24.76 13.33 -10.87
N GLU A 109 -23.79 13.88 -10.16
CA GLU A 109 -22.51 14.31 -10.74
C GLU A 109 -21.39 13.41 -10.21
N MET A 110 -20.57 12.85 -11.10
CA MET A 110 -19.39 12.08 -10.73
C MET A 110 -18.23 13.05 -10.48
N VAL A 111 -17.78 13.16 -9.22
CA VAL A 111 -16.76 14.13 -8.80
C VAL A 111 -15.49 13.41 -8.37
N ARG A 112 -14.38 13.73 -9.02
CA ARG A 112 -13.05 13.30 -8.59
C ARG A 112 -12.49 14.27 -7.55
N ARG A 113 -12.25 13.79 -6.34
CA ARG A 113 -11.84 14.64 -5.20
C ARG A 113 -10.34 14.66 -4.94
N ARG A 114 -9.58 13.78 -5.59
CA ARG A 114 -8.12 13.64 -5.39
C ARG A 114 -7.40 13.53 -6.72
N PRO A 115 -6.12 13.94 -6.81
CA PRO A 115 -5.30 13.74 -8.00
C PRO A 115 -5.10 12.25 -8.30
N GLY A 116 -4.59 11.96 -9.48
CA GLY A 116 -4.23 10.59 -9.88
C GLY A 116 -3.07 10.05 -9.07
N THR A 117 -3.18 8.79 -8.64
CA THR A 117 -2.18 8.09 -7.83
C THR A 117 -0.82 8.05 -8.54
N VAL A 118 -0.80 7.88 -9.86
CA VAL A 118 0.43 7.84 -10.68
C VAL A 118 1.25 9.13 -10.52
N ALA A 119 0.62 10.30 -10.62
CA ALA A 119 1.32 11.58 -10.47
C ALA A 119 1.92 11.76 -9.07
N VAL A 120 1.19 11.35 -8.02
CA VAL A 120 1.67 11.39 -6.64
C VAL A 120 2.81 10.38 -6.45
N ALA A 121 2.70 9.19 -7.02
CA ALA A 121 3.74 8.17 -6.98
C ALA A 121 5.04 8.67 -7.61
N ALA A 122 4.96 9.28 -8.79
CA ALA A 122 6.10 9.87 -9.46
C ALA A 122 6.78 10.96 -8.60
N ALA A 123 5.98 11.89 -8.03
CA ALA A 123 6.50 12.97 -7.19
C ALA A 123 7.23 12.45 -5.95
N LEU A 124 6.64 11.48 -5.24
CA LEU A 124 7.24 10.92 -4.02
C LEU A 124 8.47 10.06 -4.34
N GLN A 125 8.41 9.20 -5.37
CA GLN A 125 9.56 8.37 -5.75
C GLN A 125 10.76 9.23 -6.17
N TYR A 126 10.52 10.27 -6.99
CA TYR A 126 11.58 11.18 -7.43
C TYR A 126 12.17 11.97 -6.25
N LYS A 127 11.33 12.45 -5.32
CA LYS A 127 11.80 13.29 -4.19
C LYS A 127 12.54 12.49 -3.12
N TYR A 128 12.02 11.31 -2.75
CA TYR A 128 12.51 10.55 -1.59
C TYR A 128 13.33 9.33 -1.96
N ASN A 129 13.28 8.92 -3.21
CA ASN A 129 14.00 7.74 -3.72
C ASN A 129 13.72 6.46 -2.88
N ILE A 130 12.48 6.29 -2.47
CA ILE A 130 11.95 5.12 -1.77
C ILE A 130 11.00 4.41 -2.71
N PRO A 131 11.01 3.05 -2.75
CA PRO A 131 10.03 2.30 -3.53
C PRO A 131 8.60 2.70 -3.19
N ILE A 132 7.84 3.06 -4.22
CA ILE A 132 6.43 3.44 -4.08
C ILE A 132 5.56 2.30 -4.59
N VAL A 133 4.47 2.03 -3.86
CA VAL A 133 3.49 0.99 -4.17
C VAL A 133 2.12 1.65 -4.39
N PRO A 134 1.79 2.06 -5.61
CA PRO A 134 0.46 2.56 -5.93
C PRO A 134 -0.58 1.44 -5.78
N HIS A 135 -1.76 1.79 -5.25
CA HIS A 135 -2.92 0.91 -5.28
C HIS A 135 -3.56 0.96 -6.66
N ILE A 136 -3.86 -0.19 -7.24
CA ILE A 136 -4.67 -0.33 -8.45
C ILE A 136 -5.99 -0.97 -8.06
N LEU A 137 -7.10 -0.35 -8.43
CA LEU A 137 -8.44 -0.74 -8.00
C LEU A 137 -9.27 -1.27 -9.17
N CYS A 138 -10.16 -2.22 -8.88
CA CYS A 138 -11.27 -2.55 -9.78
C CYS A 138 -12.33 -1.43 -9.80
N SER A 139 -12.59 -0.81 -8.63
CA SER A 139 -13.64 0.22 -8.52
C SER A 139 -13.29 1.50 -9.26
N GLY A 140 -14.21 1.97 -10.08
CA GLY A 140 -14.11 3.24 -10.80
C GLY A 140 -13.11 3.26 -11.96
N PHE A 141 -12.71 2.08 -12.47
CA PHE A 141 -11.80 1.94 -13.60
C PHE A 141 -12.30 0.88 -14.58
N THR A 142 -12.25 1.20 -15.87
CA THR A 142 -12.36 0.24 -16.97
C THR A 142 -11.04 -0.51 -17.15
N LYS A 143 -11.05 -1.58 -17.94
CA LYS A 143 -9.81 -2.31 -18.29
C LYS A 143 -8.84 -1.42 -19.06
N GLU A 144 -9.36 -0.58 -19.96
CA GLU A 144 -8.53 0.35 -20.73
C GLU A 144 -7.86 1.40 -19.82
N GLU A 145 -8.61 2.01 -18.90
CA GLU A 145 -8.02 2.95 -17.93
C GLU A 145 -6.99 2.29 -17.04
N THR A 146 -7.22 1.04 -16.63
CA THR A 146 -6.24 0.24 -15.88
C THR A 146 -4.97 0.00 -16.71
N GLU A 147 -5.10 -0.30 -18.02
CA GLU A 147 -3.95 -0.46 -18.92
C GLU A 147 -3.11 0.82 -19.01
N TYR A 148 -3.74 1.98 -19.14
CA TYR A 148 -3.01 3.25 -19.14
C TYR A 148 -2.30 3.53 -17.82
N VAL A 149 -2.90 3.16 -16.68
CA VAL A 149 -2.22 3.25 -15.38
C VAL A 149 -0.97 2.37 -15.35
N LEU A 150 -1.04 1.14 -15.88
CA LEU A 150 0.11 0.23 -15.95
C LEU A 150 1.21 0.79 -16.86
N LEU A 151 0.86 1.33 -18.03
CA LEU A 151 1.79 1.97 -18.95
C LEU A 151 2.50 3.17 -18.30
N ASP A 152 1.75 4.04 -17.64
CA ASP A 152 2.31 5.21 -16.97
C ASP A 152 3.27 4.81 -15.85
N LEU A 153 2.89 3.82 -15.02
CA LEU A 153 3.76 3.32 -13.95
C LEU A 153 5.03 2.68 -14.50
N GLN A 154 4.91 1.89 -15.58
CA GLN A 154 6.06 1.28 -16.24
C GLN A 154 7.02 2.35 -16.81
N PHE A 155 6.47 3.42 -17.40
CA PHE A 155 7.24 4.56 -17.90
C PHE A 155 8.01 5.28 -16.77
N LEU A 156 7.46 5.30 -15.57
CA LEU A 156 8.09 5.88 -14.38
C LEU A 156 9.04 4.91 -13.65
N GLY A 157 9.20 3.69 -14.14
CA GLY A 157 10.01 2.67 -13.49
C GLY A 157 9.42 2.14 -12.16
N ILE A 158 8.11 2.28 -11.97
CA ILE A 158 7.39 1.76 -10.80
C ILE A 158 6.83 0.39 -11.15
N SER A 159 7.39 -0.67 -10.55
CA SER A 159 7.03 -2.06 -10.83
C SER A 159 6.35 -2.79 -9.67
N ASN A 160 6.23 -2.16 -8.50
CA ASN A 160 5.52 -2.72 -7.34
C ASN A 160 4.16 -2.05 -7.20
N VAL A 161 3.08 -2.85 -7.09
CA VAL A 161 1.71 -2.36 -6.95
C VAL A 161 0.93 -3.17 -5.92
N LEU A 162 -0.15 -2.63 -5.40
CA LEU A 162 -1.11 -3.36 -4.56
C LEU A 162 -2.45 -3.43 -5.30
N LEU A 163 -2.89 -4.65 -5.63
CA LEU A 163 -4.12 -4.89 -6.37
C LEU A 163 -5.28 -5.10 -5.39
N LEU A 164 -6.28 -4.25 -5.50
CA LEU A 164 -7.45 -4.25 -4.62
C LEU A 164 -8.74 -4.21 -5.45
N ARG A 165 -9.82 -4.74 -4.91
CA ARG A 165 -11.13 -4.52 -5.52
C ARG A 165 -11.58 -3.07 -5.37
N GLY A 166 -11.26 -2.47 -4.24
CA GLY A 166 -11.80 -1.18 -3.81
C GLY A 166 -13.16 -1.32 -3.12
N ASP A 167 -13.61 -0.23 -2.52
CA ASP A 167 -14.85 -0.19 -1.77
C ASP A 167 -16.05 -0.06 -2.72
N ARG A 168 -17.21 -0.59 -2.29
CA ARG A 168 -18.49 -0.31 -2.94
C ARG A 168 -18.88 1.16 -2.73
N ASN A 169 -19.68 1.70 -3.64
CA ASN A 169 -20.30 3.00 -3.38
C ASN A 169 -21.18 2.93 -2.11
N PRO A 170 -21.15 3.94 -1.25
CA PRO A 170 -21.87 3.92 0.03
C PRO A 170 -23.38 3.64 -0.06
N ASN A 171 -23.98 3.91 -1.22
CA ASN A 171 -25.42 3.71 -1.48
C ASN A 171 -25.73 2.37 -2.18
N ASP A 172 -24.72 1.60 -2.56
CA ASP A 172 -24.90 0.30 -3.21
C ASP A 172 -24.91 -0.83 -2.17
N ALA A 173 -25.81 -1.79 -2.35
CA ALA A 173 -25.89 -2.96 -1.49
C ALA A 173 -24.69 -3.90 -1.69
N MET A 174 -24.13 -3.93 -2.91
CA MET A 174 -23.01 -4.77 -3.32
C MET A 174 -22.05 -3.97 -4.20
N PHE A 175 -20.81 -4.44 -4.28
CA PHE A 175 -19.84 -3.90 -5.23
C PHE A 175 -20.33 -4.07 -6.68
N ARG A 176 -20.13 -3.04 -7.50
CA ARG A 176 -20.38 -3.07 -8.94
C ARG A 176 -19.17 -2.53 -9.68
N ALA A 177 -18.67 -3.30 -10.62
CA ALA A 177 -17.63 -2.84 -11.53
C ALA A 177 -18.17 -1.76 -12.48
N GLU A 178 -17.26 -0.94 -13.00
CA GLU A 178 -17.56 -0.10 -14.16
C GLU A 178 -17.93 -0.98 -15.37
N PRO A 179 -18.73 -0.46 -16.32
CA PRO A 179 -18.91 -1.13 -17.60
C PRO A 179 -17.54 -1.42 -18.22
N ASP A 180 -17.28 -2.68 -18.58
CA ASP A 180 -15.99 -3.18 -19.05
C ASP A 180 -14.84 -3.08 -18.01
N GLY A 181 -15.17 -2.98 -16.72
CA GLY A 181 -14.23 -3.05 -15.60
C GLY A 181 -14.08 -4.46 -15.05
N HIS A 182 -13.44 -4.55 -13.88
CA HIS A 182 -13.21 -5.80 -13.15
C HIS A 182 -14.14 -5.92 -11.94
N GLN A 183 -14.84 -7.05 -11.82
CA GLN A 183 -15.72 -7.33 -10.67
C GLN A 183 -14.91 -7.83 -9.46
N HIS A 184 -13.82 -8.54 -9.70
CA HIS A 184 -12.98 -9.15 -8.67
C HIS A 184 -11.50 -8.83 -8.90
N THR A 185 -10.74 -8.76 -7.79
CA THR A 185 -9.28 -8.58 -7.84
C THR A 185 -8.59 -9.65 -8.68
N THR A 186 -9.12 -10.86 -8.76
CA THR A 186 -8.56 -11.95 -9.59
C THR A 186 -8.63 -11.64 -11.08
N GLU A 187 -9.66 -10.96 -11.55
CA GLU A 187 -9.78 -10.51 -12.95
C GLU A 187 -8.78 -9.36 -13.24
N LEU A 188 -8.60 -8.46 -12.28
CA LEU A 188 -7.55 -7.44 -12.36
C LEU A 188 -6.15 -8.06 -12.40
N GLN A 189 -5.89 -9.12 -11.61
CA GLN A 189 -4.65 -9.87 -11.66
C GLN A 189 -4.41 -10.51 -13.03
N GLU A 190 -5.44 -11.09 -13.66
CA GLU A 190 -5.35 -11.65 -15.01
C GLU A 190 -4.91 -10.58 -16.02
N GLN A 191 -5.46 -9.38 -15.95
CA GLN A 191 -5.02 -8.26 -16.80
C GLN A 191 -3.56 -7.90 -16.56
N VAL A 192 -3.13 -7.75 -15.29
CA VAL A 192 -1.74 -7.42 -14.95
C VAL A 192 -0.79 -8.52 -15.40
N ASN A 193 -1.16 -9.79 -15.25
CA ASN A 193 -0.37 -10.92 -15.71
C ASN A 193 -0.24 -10.93 -17.24
N ARG A 194 -1.32 -10.68 -17.98
CA ARG A 194 -1.29 -10.55 -19.44
C ARG A 194 -0.38 -9.39 -19.89
N PHE A 195 -0.43 -8.28 -19.18
CA PHE A 195 0.45 -7.14 -19.42
C PHE A 195 1.92 -7.51 -19.16
N ASN A 196 2.22 -8.25 -18.09
CA ASN A 196 3.55 -8.78 -17.78
C ASN A 196 4.05 -9.79 -18.85
N GLU A 197 3.14 -10.56 -19.46
CA GLU A 197 3.43 -11.43 -20.58
C GLU A 197 3.67 -10.70 -21.91
N GLY A 198 3.48 -9.38 -21.93
CA GLY A 198 3.69 -8.53 -23.09
C GLY A 198 2.48 -8.37 -23.99
N PHE A 199 1.25 -8.39 -23.47
CA PHE A 199 0.03 -8.21 -24.25
C PHE A 199 -0.85 -7.08 -23.69
N PHE A 200 -1.39 -6.27 -24.57
CA PHE A 200 -2.44 -5.31 -24.29
C PHE A 200 -3.80 -5.98 -24.05
N VAL A 201 -4.77 -5.22 -23.49
CA VAL A 201 -6.14 -5.70 -23.24
C VAL A 201 -6.82 -6.21 -24.52
N ASN A 202 -6.56 -5.56 -25.65
CA ASN A 202 -7.10 -5.97 -26.95
C ASN A 202 -6.40 -7.23 -27.56
N GLY A 203 -5.38 -7.75 -26.89
CA GLY A 203 -4.62 -8.93 -27.30
C GLY A 203 -3.41 -8.63 -28.21
N ASP A 204 -3.18 -7.38 -28.57
CA ASP A 204 -1.98 -6.99 -29.35
C ASP A 204 -0.72 -7.12 -28.50
N PRO A 205 0.44 -7.51 -29.09
CA PRO A 205 1.69 -7.59 -28.36
C PRO A 205 2.23 -6.20 -28.03
N ILE A 206 2.81 -6.06 -26.83
CA ILE A 206 3.52 -4.86 -26.41
C ILE A 206 4.90 -4.86 -27.10
N PRO A 207 5.22 -3.87 -27.93
CA PRO A 207 6.46 -3.87 -28.72
C PRO A 207 7.74 -3.85 -27.89
N SER A 208 7.69 -3.27 -26.70
CA SER A 208 8.83 -3.17 -25.78
C SER A 208 8.33 -3.36 -24.33
N PRO A 209 8.13 -4.61 -23.89
CA PRO A 209 7.74 -4.88 -22.50
C PRO A 209 8.80 -4.35 -21.53
N GLY A 210 8.36 -3.66 -20.49
CA GLY A 210 9.24 -3.17 -19.42
C GLY A 210 9.48 -4.22 -18.33
N VAL A 211 9.87 -3.74 -17.13
CA VAL A 211 10.00 -4.60 -15.96
C VAL A 211 8.62 -5.12 -15.57
N PRO A 212 8.43 -6.44 -15.39
CA PRO A 212 7.16 -6.99 -14.96
C PRO A 212 6.71 -6.43 -13.60
N PHE A 213 5.41 -6.20 -13.44
CA PHE A 213 4.83 -5.81 -12.17
C PHE A 213 4.87 -6.96 -11.17
N SER A 214 5.40 -6.67 -9.97
CA SER A 214 5.23 -7.48 -8.77
C SER A 214 4.09 -6.88 -7.95
N TYR A 215 3.17 -7.71 -7.44
CA TYR A 215 2.02 -7.18 -6.74
C TYR A 215 1.64 -7.94 -5.48
N GLY A 216 1.14 -7.17 -4.51
CA GLY A 216 0.46 -7.67 -3.33
C GLY A 216 -1.06 -7.62 -3.46
N VAL A 217 -1.73 -8.27 -2.51
CA VAL A 217 -3.19 -8.32 -2.40
C VAL A 217 -3.65 -8.16 -0.96
N ALA A 218 -4.92 -7.80 -0.75
CA ALA A 218 -5.49 -7.73 0.59
C ALA A 218 -5.84 -9.11 1.16
N GLY A 219 -5.58 -9.27 2.47
CA GLY A 219 -6.08 -10.35 3.32
C GLY A 219 -6.92 -9.79 4.48
N TYR A 220 -7.78 -10.60 5.09
CA TYR A 220 -8.74 -10.17 6.12
C TYR A 220 -8.66 -11.10 7.34
N PRO A 221 -8.01 -10.68 8.44
CA PRO A 221 -7.92 -11.48 9.66
C PRO A 221 -9.27 -11.85 10.27
N GLU A 222 -10.28 -10.99 10.08
CA GLU A 222 -11.64 -11.17 10.58
C GLU A 222 -12.68 -11.48 9.49
N LYS A 223 -12.26 -11.82 8.31
CA LYS A 223 -12.96 -12.01 7.05
C LYS A 223 -13.43 -10.73 6.34
N HIS A 224 -13.56 -10.78 5.02
CA HIS A 224 -14.20 -9.74 4.21
C HIS A 224 -15.71 -9.67 4.52
N ASP A 225 -16.31 -8.47 4.52
CA ASP A 225 -17.73 -8.25 4.84
C ASP A 225 -18.69 -9.03 3.92
N GLU A 226 -18.38 -9.15 2.64
CA GLU A 226 -19.16 -9.90 1.68
C GLU A 226 -18.89 -11.42 1.69
N ALA A 227 -17.85 -11.90 2.39
CA ALA A 227 -17.60 -13.32 2.52
C ALA A 227 -18.60 -13.96 3.50
N PRO A 228 -19.22 -15.10 3.17
CA PRO A 228 -20.16 -15.75 4.07
C PRO A 228 -19.47 -16.27 5.34
N ASN A 229 -18.23 -16.73 5.22
CA ASN A 229 -17.41 -17.27 6.31
C ASN A 229 -15.92 -17.07 6.01
N ILE A 230 -15.08 -17.33 7.00
CA ILE A 230 -13.64 -17.17 6.89
C ILE A 230 -12.99 -18.18 5.92
N GLU A 231 -13.54 -19.38 5.80
CA GLU A 231 -13.07 -20.43 4.90
C GLU A 231 -13.19 -19.97 3.43
N THR A 232 -14.32 -19.39 3.08
CA THR A 232 -14.55 -18.81 1.75
C THR A 232 -13.59 -17.66 1.47
N ASP A 233 -13.33 -16.81 2.46
CA ASP A 233 -12.42 -15.68 2.30
C ASP A 233 -10.96 -16.14 2.14
N ILE A 234 -10.53 -17.14 2.91
CA ILE A 234 -9.21 -17.79 2.74
C ILE A 234 -9.10 -18.44 1.36
N ALA A 235 -10.16 -19.08 0.87
CA ALA A 235 -10.16 -19.64 -0.48
C ALA A 235 -9.99 -18.55 -1.56
N TRP A 236 -10.59 -17.38 -1.39
CA TRP A 236 -10.34 -16.22 -2.25
C TRP A 236 -8.90 -15.71 -2.13
N PHE A 237 -8.36 -15.65 -0.91
CA PHE A 237 -6.96 -15.26 -0.71
C PHE A 237 -6.01 -16.26 -1.41
N LYS A 238 -6.29 -17.56 -1.30
CA LYS A 238 -5.55 -18.61 -2.03
C LYS A 238 -5.60 -18.42 -3.54
N LYS A 239 -6.76 -18.12 -4.12
CA LYS A 239 -6.88 -17.81 -5.54
C LYS A 239 -6.01 -16.63 -5.96
N LYS A 240 -6.01 -15.55 -5.15
CA LYS A 240 -5.17 -14.37 -5.40
C LYS A 240 -3.68 -14.70 -5.37
N VAL A 241 -3.23 -15.52 -4.42
CA VAL A 241 -1.82 -15.95 -4.35
C VAL A 241 -1.48 -16.89 -5.51
N THR A 242 -2.31 -17.87 -5.81
CA THR A 242 -2.13 -18.77 -6.97
C THR A 242 -2.12 -17.99 -8.29
N GLY A 243 -2.86 -16.90 -8.37
CA GLY A 243 -2.88 -15.99 -9.52
C GLY A 243 -1.65 -15.10 -9.66
N GLY A 244 -0.64 -15.20 -8.77
CA GLY A 244 0.65 -14.51 -8.90
C GLY A 244 0.94 -13.45 -7.85
N ALA A 245 0.07 -13.24 -6.85
CA ALA A 245 0.39 -12.30 -5.77
C ALA A 245 1.59 -12.79 -4.96
N THR A 246 2.57 -11.91 -4.73
CA THR A 246 3.84 -12.24 -4.07
C THR A 246 3.81 -11.98 -2.56
N TYR A 247 2.85 -11.21 -2.05
CA TYR A 247 2.62 -10.94 -0.62
C TYR A 247 1.17 -10.57 -0.35
N GLY A 248 0.76 -10.64 0.91
CA GLY A 248 -0.51 -10.13 1.39
C GLY A 248 -0.33 -9.00 2.40
N VAL A 249 -1.18 -7.96 2.32
CA VAL A 249 -1.31 -6.93 3.37
C VAL A 249 -2.68 -7.12 4.00
N THR A 250 -2.74 -7.17 5.34
CA THR A 250 -4.03 -7.40 6.00
C THR A 250 -4.82 -6.11 6.16
N GLN A 251 -6.15 -6.20 6.18
CA GLN A 251 -7.00 -5.17 6.77
C GLN A 251 -6.56 -4.94 8.22
N MET A 252 -6.81 -3.74 8.74
CA MET A 252 -6.54 -3.44 10.14
C MET A 252 -7.33 -4.35 11.07
N PHE A 253 -6.74 -4.68 12.20
CA PHE A 253 -7.30 -5.46 13.29
C PHE A 253 -6.75 -4.92 14.62
N PHE A 254 -7.40 -5.22 15.74
CA PHE A 254 -7.05 -4.67 17.06
C PHE A 254 -6.78 -5.76 18.09
N ASP A 255 -6.94 -7.02 17.70
CA ASP A 255 -6.59 -8.23 18.45
C ASP A 255 -5.64 -9.09 17.61
N ASN A 256 -4.39 -9.25 18.07
CA ASN A 256 -3.37 -10.01 17.37
C ASN A 256 -3.72 -11.49 17.20
N SER A 257 -4.54 -12.06 18.07
CA SER A 257 -4.99 -13.45 17.96
C SER A 257 -5.73 -13.71 16.63
N LYS A 258 -6.46 -12.72 16.12
CA LYS A 258 -7.14 -12.78 14.81
C LYS A 258 -6.12 -12.90 13.66
N TYR A 259 -5.07 -12.10 13.72
CA TYR A 259 -3.98 -12.16 12.73
C TYR A 259 -3.24 -13.50 12.79
N PHE A 260 -2.88 -13.97 13.98
CA PHE A 260 -2.16 -15.24 14.12
C PHE A 260 -3.00 -16.41 13.63
N THR A 261 -4.29 -16.45 13.99
CA THR A 261 -5.22 -17.47 13.52
C THR A 261 -5.38 -17.42 11.99
N PHE A 262 -5.50 -16.23 11.41
CA PHE A 262 -5.56 -16.06 9.96
C PHE A 262 -4.30 -16.61 9.28
N VAL A 263 -3.11 -16.24 9.76
CA VAL A 263 -1.84 -16.71 9.20
C VAL A 263 -1.74 -18.23 9.31
N GLU A 264 -2.09 -18.81 10.46
CA GLU A 264 -2.06 -20.26 10.66
C GLU A 264 -2.96 -20.98 9.63
N ARG A 265 -4.21 -20.54 9.46
CA ARG A 265 -5.13 -21.11 8.46
C ARG A 265 -4.62 -20.96 7.04
N VAL A 266 -4.05 -19.82 6.71
CA VAL A 266 -3.44 -19.57 5.39
C VAL A 266 -2.29 -20.53 5.13
N ARG A 267 -1.45 -20.80 6.15
CA ARG A 267 -0.35 -21.79 6.05
C ARG A 267 -0.87 -23.23 5.90
N GLN A 268 -1.95 -23.59 6.58
CA GLN A 268 -2.61 -24.90 6.43
C GLN A 268 -3.12 -25.12 4.99
N GLU A 269 -3.50 -24.06 4.29
CA GLU A 269 -3.88 -24.10 2.87
C GLU A 269 -2.69 -24.15 1.89
N GLY A 270 -1.45 -24.23 2.40
CA GLY A 270 -0.24 -24.29 1.59
C GLY A 270 0.18 -22.95 0.97
N ILE A 271 -0.19 -21.84 1.59
CA ILE A 271 0.17 -20.50 1.12
C ILE A 271 1.34 -19.98 1.95
N ASP A 272 2.51 -19.76 1.34
CA ASP A 272 3.76 -19.40 2.02
C ASP A 272 4.20 -17.93 1.81
N VAL A 273 3.47 -17.15 1.01
CA VAL A 273 3.82 -15.73 0.79
C VAL A 273 3.84 -14.94 2.11
N PRO A 274 4.69 -13.91 2.23
CA PRO A 274 4.68 -13.00 3.37
C PRO A 274 3.30 -12.38 3.59
N ILE A 275 2.83 -12.38 4.84
CA ILE A 275 1.60 -11.71 5.25
C ILE A 275 1.98 -10.56 6.18
N ILE A 276 1.73 -9.35 5.71
CA ILE A 276 2.12 -8.11 6.37
C ILE A 276 0.93 -7.59 7.16
N PRO A 277 1.01 -7.51 8.51
CA PRO A 277 -0.06 -6.94 9.32
C PRO A 277 -0.24 -5.44 9.05
N GLY A 278 -1.47 -5.05 8.79
CA GLY A 278 -1.90 -3.66 8.66
C GLY A 278 -2.35 -3.10 10.00
N ILE A 279 -1.71 -2.04 10.47
CA ILE A 279 -1.93 -1.45 11.80
C ILE A 279 -2.43 -0.01 11.68
N LYS A 280 -3.48 0.30 12.42
CA LYS A 280 -3.99 1.66 12.55
C LYS A 280 -4.19 2.03 14.02
N PRO A 281 -3.45 3.01 14.57
CA PRO A 281 -3.73 3.51 15.91
C PRO A 281 -5.10 4.21 15.96
N ILE A 282 -5.99 3.80 16.88
CA ILE A 282 -7.25 4.49 17.20
C ILE A 282 -6.93 5.59 18.21
N THR A 283 -7.26 6.84 17.91
CA THR A 283 -6.86 8.00 18.71
C THR A 283 -8.04 8.82 19.24
N SER A 284 -9.26 8.31 19.11
CA SER A 284 -10.45 8.98 19.61
C SER A 284 -11.62 8.01 19.82
N GLN A 285 -12.48 8.29 20.80
CA GLN A 285 -13.70 7.53 21.05
C GLN A 285 -14.61 7.42 19.83
N LYS A 286 -14.68 8.46 18.98
CA LYS A 286 -15.47 8.43 17.74
C LYS A 286 -15.06 7.27 16.82
N GLN A 287 -13.77 6.92 16.80
CA GLN A 287 -13.26 5.85 15.95
C GLN A 287 -13.68 4.46 16.42
N LEU A 288 -14.05 4.28 17.71
CA LEU A 288 -14.60 3.02 18.21
C LEU A 288 -15.88 2.59 17.49
N THR A 289 -16.62 3.53 16.93
CA THR A 289 -17.85 3.23 16.16
C THR A 289 -17.60 3.33 14.65
N SER A 290 -16.85 4.34 14.19
CA SER A 290 -16.68 4.58 12.76
C SER A 290 -15.79 3.52 12.09
N ILE A 291 -14.77 3.02 12.78
CA ILE A 291 -13.86 2.00 12.21
C ILE A 291 -14.55 0.66 12.03
N PRO A 292 -15.20 0.05 13.06
CA PRO A 292 -15.94 -1.20 12.84
C PRO A 292 -17.01 -1.10 11.76
N ARG A 293 -17.71 0.03 11.71
CA ARG A 293 -18.76 0.27 10.71
C ARG A 293 -18.20 0.31 9.27
N SER A 294 -17.01 0.87 9.09
CA SER A 294 -16.44 1.08 7.75
C SER A 294 -15.56 -0.08 7.28
N PHE A 295 -14.88 -0.75 8.21
CA PHE A 295 -13.88 -1.78 7.90
C PHE A 295 -14.24 -3.16 8.40
N HIS A 296 -15.41 -3.33 9.06
CA HIS A 296 -15.95 -4.61 9.50
C HIS A 296 -14.96 -5.41 10.38
N CYS A 297 -14.25 -4.71 11.27
CA CYS A 297 -13.32 -5.28 12.24
C CYS A 297 -13.80 -5.05 13.66
N ASP A 298 -13.48 -5.98 14.56
CA ASP A 298 -13.85 -5.91 15.98
C ASP A 298 -12.84 -5.07 16.77
N ILE A 299 -13.33 -4.37 17.76
CA ILE A 299 -12.48 -3.67 18.73
C ILE A 299 -12.60 -4.40 20.07
N PRO A 300 -11.47 -4.84 20.69
CA PRO A 300 -11.49 -5.53 21.98
C PRO A 300 -12.19 -4.75 23.08
N GLU A 301 -12.94 -5.45 23.94
CA GLU A 301 -13.66 -4.82 25.05
C GLU A 301 -12.72 -4.05 25.98
N GLU A 302 -11.55 -4.61 26.27
CA GLU A 302 -10.54 -3.96 27.10
C GLU A 302 -10.10 -2.62 26.52
N PHE A 303 -9.78 -2.59 25.22
CA PHE A 303 -9.42 -1.36 24.53
C PHE A 303 -10.55 -0.33 24.55
N THR A 304 -11.78 -0.78 24.27
CA THR A 304 -12.97 0.08 24.31
C THR A 304 -13.15 0.69 25.70
N ARG A 305 -13.01 -0.13 26.76
CA ARG A 305 -13.15 0.31 28.14
C ARG A 305 -12.11 1.36 28.54
N GLU A 306 -10.83 1.16 28.18
CA GLU A 306 -9.77 2.11 28.47
C GLU A 306 -9.95 3.41 27.68
N MET A 307 -10.33 3.31 26.40
CA MET A 307 -10.61 4.49 25.58
C MET A 307 -11.81 5.29 26.10
N MET A 308 -12.85 4.64 26.60
CA MET A 308 -14.02 5.32 27.16
C MET A 308 -13.77 6.00 28.51
N LYS A 309 -12.77 5.56 29.30
CA LYS A 309 -12.32 6.24 30.52
C LYS A 309 -11.52 7.50 30.23
N ALA A 310 -10.95 7.63 29.03
CA ALA A 310 -10.11 8.78 28.64
C ALA A 310 -10.99 9.99 28.32
N GLU A 311 -11.08 10.95 29.24
CA GLU A 311 -11.97 12.11 29.14
C GLU A 311 -11.47 13.18 28.15
N THR A 312 -10.15 13.30 27.99
CA THR A 312 -9.55 14.32 27.10
C THR A 312 -9.06 13.71 25.79
N LYS A 313 -9.01 14.52 24.72
CA LYS A 313 -8.48 14.09 23.41
C LYS A 313 -7.04 13.58 23.51
N GLU A 314 -6.23 14.20 24.37
CA GLU A 314 -4.85 13.79 24.56
C GLU A 314 -4.74 12.44 25.28
N ALA A 315 -5.58 12.19 26.31
CA ALA A 315 -5.66 10.89 26.97
C ALA A 315 -6.16 9.80 26.00
N GLN A 316 -7.16 10.08 25.17
CA GLN A 316 -7.63 9.18 24.12
C GLN A 316 -6.52 8.84 23.13
N PHE A 317 -5.79 9.86 22.68
CA PHE A 317 -4.64 9.69 21.78
C PHE A 317 -3.58 8.78 22.41
N GLN A 318 -3.24 9.01 23.69
CA GLN A 318 -2.24 8.22 24.40
C GLN A 318 -2.67 6.73 24.55
N VAL A 319 -3.91 6.47 24.94
CA VAL A 319 -4.46 5.11 25.03
C VAL A 319 -4.33 4.38 23.68
N GLY A 320 -4.66 5.05 22.58
CA GLY A 320 -4.56 4.47 21.27
C GLY A 320 -3.12 4.19 20.82
N VAL A 321 -2.18 5.07 21.15
CA VAL A 321 -0.74 4.86 20.87
C VAL A 321 -0.21 3.70 21.71
N GLU A 322 -0.51 3.62 23.00
CA GLU A 322 -0.06 2.54 23.88
C GLU A 322 -0.58 1.18 23.42
N TRP A 323 -1.86 1.10 23.03
CA TRP A 323 -2.42 -0.12 22.46
C TRP A 323 -1.68 -0.56 21.20
N ALA A 324 -1.48 0.35 20.25
CA ALA A 324 -0.79 0.05 19.00
C ALA A 324 0.68 -0.34 19.24
N VAL A 325 1.36 0.27 20.20
CA VAL A 325 2.73 -0.10 20.60
C VAL A 325 2.77 -1.52 21.15
N ALA A 326 1.84 -1.88 22.04
CA ALA A 326 1.77 -3.23 22.61
C ALA A 326 1.50 -4.26 21.51
N GLN A 327 0.55 -3.98 20.62
CA GLN A 327 0.21 -4.79 19.46
C GLN A 327 1.43 -5.00 18.54
N CYS A 328 2.11 -3.92 18.15
CA CYS A 328 3.29 -4.01 17.30
C CYS A 328 4.44 -4.79 17.95
N LYS A 329 4.73 -4.57 19.23
CA LYS A 329 5.77 -5.31 19.96
C LYS A 329 5.50 -6.81 20.02
N GLU A 330 4.24 -7.23 20.14
CA GLU A 330 3.86 -8.63 20.09
C GLU A 330 4.07 -9.22 18.68
N LEU A 331 3.62 -8.52 17.63
CA LEU A 331 3.83 -8.91 16.24
C LEU A 331 5.32 -9.02 15.90
N MET A 332 6.14 -8.06 16.32
CA MET A 332 7.60 -8.09 16.12
C MET A 332 8.25 -9.29 16.83
N ARG A 333 7.84 -9.61 18.08
CA ARG A 333 8.31 -10.81 18.78
C ARG A 333 7.90 -12.10 18.09
N ALA A 334 6.78 -12.12 17.42
CA ALA A 334 6.33 -13.25 16.60
C ALA A 334 7.04 -13.35 15.24
N GLY A 335 7.92 -12.40 14.92
CA GLY A 335 8.76 -12.43 13.72
C GLY A 335 8.03 -12.06 12.43
N VAL A 336 7.03 -11.17 12.48
CA VAL A 336 6.38 -10.69 11.26
C VAL A 336 7.40 -9.99 10.35
N PRO A 337 7.32 -10.17 9.02
CA PRO A 337 8.34 -9.66 8.10
C PRO A 337 8.35 -8.13 7.98
N SER A 338 7.19 -7.51 8.15
CA SER A 338 6.99 -6.05 8.08
C SER A 338 5.74 -5.69 8.86
N ILE A 339 5.64 -4.44 9.33
CA ILE A 339 4.38 -3.83 9.79
C ILE A 339 4.04 -2.70 8.84
N HIS A 340 2.80 -2.69 8.35
CA HIS A 340 2.27 -1.67 7.46
C HIS A 340 1.32 -0.74 8.22
N PHE A 341 1.60 0.56 8.24
CA PHE A 341 0.80 1.53 9.00
C PHE A 341 -0.17 2.32 8.11
N TYR A 342 -1.44 2.33 8.51
CA TYR A 342 -2.50 3.14 7.90
C TYR A 342 -2.50 4.56 8.51
N THR A 343 -1.82 5.53 7.85
CA THR A 343 -1.73 6.91 8.36
C THR A 343 -3.02 7.68 8.23
N THR A 344 -3.85 7.36 7.23
CA THR A 344 -5.07 8.10 6.87
C THR A 344 -4.84 9.63 6.73
N GLY A 345 -3.68 9.99 6.18
CA GLY A 345 -3.27 11.37 5.91
C GLY A 345 -2.65 12.12 7.09
N GLN A 346 -2.41 11.47 8.24
CA GLN A 346 -1.77 12.11 9.40
C GLN A 346 -0.72 11.19 10.01
N ALA A 347 0.54 11.66 10.05
CA ALA A 347 1.64 10.88 10.61
C ALA A 347 1.67 10.79 12.13
N ARG A 348 1.03 11.73 12.87
CA ARG A 348 1.22 11.93 14.31
C ARG A 348 1.12 10.63 15.13
N SER A 349 0.06 9.86 14.98
CA SER A 349 -0.11 8.63 15.77
C SER A 349 0.88 7.54 15.37
N VAL A 350 1.15 7.38 14.09
CA VAL A 350 2.14 6.40 13.60
C VAL A 350 3.54 6.80 14.06
N ASN A 351 3.88 8.08 14.04
CA ASN A 351 5.16 8.59 14.54
C ASN A 351 5.37 8.29 16.03
N GLU A 352 4.35 8.50 16.87
CA GLU A 352 4.45 8.20 18.31
C GLU A 352 4.56 6.68 18.59
N VAL A 353 3.96 5.85 17.75
CA VAL A 353 4.15 4.39 17.82
C VAL A 353 5.56 4.03 17.34
N ALA A 354 5.97 4.51 16.17
CA ALA A 354 7.27 4.17 15.56
C ALA A 354 8.45 4.54 16.47
N LYS A 355 8.44 5.69 17.15
CA LYS A 355 9.44 6.09 18.15
C LYS A 355 9.68 5.06 19.26
N GLN A 356 8.72 4.19 19.55
CA GLN A 356 8.78 3.25 20.66
C GLN A 356 9.11 1.80 20.21
N ILE A 357 9.10 1.56 18.88
CA ILE A 357 9.29 0.21 18.36
C ILE A 357 10.44 0.10 17.34
N TYR A 358 10.81 1.20 16.69
CA TYR A 358 11.94 1.35 15.76
C TYR A 358 12.94 2.39 16.33
#